data_0e95b10d66c8cf0faf9b395b0f5297d4
#
_entry.id   0e95b10d66c8cf0faf9b395b0f5297d4
#
_cell.length_a   1.000
_cell.length_b   1.000
_cell.length_c   1.000
_cell.angle_alpha   90.00
_cell.angle_beta   90.00
_cell.angle_gamma   90.00
#
_symmetry.space_group_name_H-M   'P 1'
#
loop_
_entity.id
_entity.type
_entity.pdbx_description
1 polymer ?
#
loop_
_entity_poly.entity_id
_entity_poly.type
_entity_poly.pdbx_seq_one_letter_code
_entity_poly.pdbx_strand_id
1 'polypeptide(L)'
;MKNTYHKLTLFFPLIFPYLFLMDGQLFGSTTVTSFFQRDEGKIAYSKIGNGKRNLILLPGLGDRKESYFELSQILAKENSVYSFDLRGMGESDVSFSSYGPKETAEDILAFIKEKDLKNVYIIANSMTAASAVYIRSKEKNRVHGLLLSGPFVRDKEPLSLGMKALIHLAFRGPWGPSAWASFYESLFPVNPPKDLKDRSEELKMNLKEEGRMAAVRSMMFASKNECELALPLAFGNVIVVMGSKDPDFDSPKEEAEWIANTLMGSVKIYEDAGHYPFVEDPSRFSSDVQLLWQKK
;
A
#
# COMPACT_ATOMS: atom_id res chain seq x y z
N MET A 1 -18.27 78.50 34.41
CA MET A 1 -18.56 77.08 34.42
C MET A 1 -18.42 76.56 33.00
N LYS A 2 -17.25 75.97 32.66
CA LYS A 2 -16.93 75.34 31.34
C LYS A 2 -16.39 73.97 31.60
N ASN A 3 -17.17 72.93 31.25
CA ASN A 3 -16.77 71.53 31.31
C ASN A 3 -15.83 71.20 30.14
N THR A 4 -14.61 70.76 30.45
CA THR A 4 -13.66 70.28 29.51
C THR A 4 -13.62 68.76 29.60
N TYR A 5 -14.12 68.05 28.58
CA TYR A 5 -13.99 66.60 28.43
C TYR A 5 -12.65 66.26 27.79
N HIS A 6 -11.79 65.59 28.53
CA HIS A 6 -10.58 64.94 27.99
C HIS A 6 -10.94 63.68 27.24
N LYS A 7 -10.67 63.64 25.95
CA LYS A 7 -10.71 62.41 25.13
C LYS A 7 -9.44 61.58 25.42
N LEU A 8 -9.64 60.42 26.00
CA LEU A 8 -8.61 59.41 26.18
C LEU A 8 -8.47 58.62 24.83
N THR A 9 -7.38 58.85 24.11
CA THR A 9 -7.06 58.09 22.91
C THR A 9 -6.30 56.83 23.30
N LEU A 10 -6.95 55.69 23.21
CA LEU A 10 -6.33 54.41 23.39
C LEU A 10 -5.54 54.05 22.11
N PHE A 11 -4.22 54.04 22.25
CA PHE A 11 -3.32 53.45 21.26
C PHE A 11 -3.34 51.94 21.40
N PHE A 12 -3.91 51.24 20.41
CA PHE A 12 -3.72 49.81 20.23
C PHE A 12 -2.44 49.61 19.40
N PRO A 13 -1.44 48.87 19.89
CA PRO A 13 -0.32 48.47 19.05
C PRO A 13 -0.81 47.31 18.14
N LEU A 14 -0.75 47.54 16.84
CA LEU A 14 -0.86 46.53 15.81
C LEU A 14 0.29 45.54 15.99
N ILE A 15 0.03 44.37 16.58
CA ILE A 15 0.93 43.26 16.56
C ILE A 15 0.81 42.62 15.18
N PHE A 16 1.76 42.95 14.31
CA PHE A 16 2.04 42.18 13.10
C PHE A 16 2.62 40.84 13.52
N PRO A 17 2.03 39.72 13.16
CA PRO A 17 2.73 38.44 13.30
C PRO A 17 3.86 38.43 12.26
N TYR A 18 5.09 38.46 12.73
CA TYR A 18 6.24 38.09 11.93
C TYR A 18 6.06 36.65 11.48
N LEU A 19 5.69 36.47 10.21
CA LEU A 19 5.74 35.20 9.53
C LEU A 19 7.22 34.86 9.35
N PHE A 20 7.78 34.05 10.23
CA PHE A 20 9.04 33.38 10.01
C PHE A 20 8.84 32.41 8.85
N LEU A 21 9.25 32.82 7.66
CA LEU A 21 9.54 31.90 6.56
C LEU A 21 10.76 31.07 6.99
N MET A 22 10.55 29.98 7.68
CA MET A 22 11.51 28.90 7.69
C MET A 22 11.43 28.22 6.30
N ASP A 23 12.54 28.23 5.57
CA ASP A 23 12.79 27.36 4.43
C ASP A 23 12.82 25.89 4.94
N GLY A 24 11.67 25.39 5.33
CA GLY A 24 11.36 23.97 5.42
C GLY A 24 10.76 23.59 4.08
N GLN A 25 11.48 22.88 3.25
CA GLN A 25 10.87 22.14 2.16
C GLN A 25 9.79 21.26 2.77
N LEU A 26 8.53 21.69 2.66
CA LEU A 26 7.39 20.83 2.86
C LEU A 26 7.45 19.75 1.78
N PHE A 27 8.02 18.58 2.11
CA PHE A 27 7.75 17.34 1.44
C PHE A 27 6.26 17.06 1.62
N GLY A 28 5.48 17.35 0.58
CA GLY A 28 4.07 17.05 0.63
C GLY A 28 3.29 17.84 -0.40
N SER A 29 3.34 17.50 -1.66
CA SER A 29 2.15 17.64 -2.47
C SER A 29 1.12 16.68 -1.84
N THR A 30 0.21 17.23 -1.04
CA THR A 30 -0.89 16.47 -0.45
C THR A 30 -1.71 15.89 -1.60
N THR A 31 -1.50 14.60 -1.86
CA THR A 31 -2.35 13.85 -2.78
C THR A 31 -3.75 13.85 -2.18
N VAL A 32 -4.72 14.39 -2.91
CA VAL A 32 -6.10 14.43 -2.43
C VAL A 32 -6.62 13.01 -2.29
N THR A 33 -7.02 12.64 -1.06
CA THR A 33 -7.69 11.37 -0.81
C THR A 33 -9.13 11.43 -1.30
N SER A 34 -9.52 10.43 -2.03
CA SER A 34 -10.90 10.16 -2.48
C SER A 34 -11.39 8.88 -1.82
N PHE A 35 -12.71 8.71 -1.79
CA PHE A 35 -13.33 7.54 -1.16
C PHE A 35 -14.21 6.80 -2.15
N PHE A 36 -14.13 5.49 -2.11
CA PHE A 36 -14.97 4.56 -2.84
C PHE A 36 -15.93 3.86 -1.87
N GLN A 37 -17.23 4.00 -2.09
CA GLN A 37 -18.24 3.45 -1.19
C GLN A 37 -18.39 1.94 -1.42
N ARG A 38 -18.36 1.18 -0.31
CA ARG A 38 -18.73 -0.22 -0.23
C ARG A 38 -19.89 -0.37 0.75
N ASP A 39 -20.50 -1.55 0.80
CA ASP A 39 -21.71 -1.78 1.62
C ASP A 39 -21.45 -1.53 3.12
N GLU A 40 -20.28 -1.93 3.62
CA GLU A 40 -19.94 -1.87 5.04
C GLU A 40 -19.05 -0.67 5.41
N GLY A 41 -18.56 0.11 4.42
CA GLY A 41 -17.66 1.22 4.69
C GLY A 41 -17.06 1.83 3.44
N LYS A 42 -16.08 2.71 3.61
CA LYS A 42 -15.40 3.40 2.53
C LYS A 42 -13.97 2.91 2.39
N ILE A 43 -13.52 2.77 1.16
CA ILE A 43 -12.13 2.49 0.79
C ILE A 43 -11.50 3.80 0.32
N ALA A 44 -10.42 4.21 0.96
CA ALA A 44 -9.67 5.39 0.61
C ALA A 44 -8.70 5.11 -0.54
N TYR A 45 -8.56 6.05 -1.45
CA TYR A 45 -7.58 5.99 -2.52
C TYR A 45 -7.12 7.40 -2.92
N SER A 46 -5.95 7.48 -3.50
CA SER A 46 -5.49 8.68 -4.20
C SER A 46 -5.43 8.42 -5.71
N LYS A 47 -5.67 9.47 -6.51
CA LYS A 47 -5.47 9.43 -7.96
C LYS A 47 -4.53 10.54 -8.39
N ILE A 48 -3.48 10.18 -9.13
CA ILE A 48 -2.58 11.15 -9.78
C ILE A 48 -2.36 10.79 -11.25
N GLY A 49 -2.08 11.81 -12.05
CA GLY A 49 -1.93 11.65 -13.50
C GLY A 49 -3.26 11.43 -14.26
N ASN A 50 -3.19 11.54 -15.59
CA ASN A 50 -4.34 11.40 -16.50
C ASN A 50 -3.99 10.67 -17.81
N GLY A 51 -3.03 9.72 -17.73
CA GLY A 51 -2.64 8.91 -18.88
C GLY A 51 -3.68 7.84 -19.25
N LYS A 52 -3.49 7.22 -20.40
CA LYS A 52 -4.42 6.22 -20.94
C LYS A 52 -4.37 4.86 -20.26
N ARG A 53 -3.27 4.52 -19.57
CA ARG A 53 -3.14 3.30 -18.78
C ARG A 53 -3.57 3.59 -17.35
N ASN A 54 -4.33 2.69 -16.77
CA ASN A 54 -4.77 2.77 -15.39
C ASN A 54 -3.90 1.83 -14.55
N LEU A 55 -3.10 2.38 -13.65
CA LEU A 55 -2.26 1.63 -12.73
C LEU A 55 -2.93 1.61 -11.37
N ILE A 56 -3.12 0.43 -10.81
CA ILE A 56 -3.66 0.22 -9.46
C ILE A 56 -2.51 -0.27 -8.59
N LEU A 57 -2.22 0.47 -7.51
CA LEU A 57 -1.16 0.18 -6.56
C LEU A 57 -1.78 -0.30 -5.25
N LEU A 58 -1.44 -1.52 -4.84
CA LEU A 58 -1.99 -2.19 -3.66
C LEU A 58 -0.86 -2.47 -2.66
N PRO A 59 -0.88 -1.83 -1.48
CA PRO A 59 0.12 -2.07 -0.44
C PRO A 59 -0.05 -3.44 0.20
N GLY A 60 0.96 -3.84 0.96
CA GLY A 60 0.93 -5.06 1.75
C GLY A 60 0.00 -4.98 2.95
N LEU A 61 -0.12 -6.09 3.66
CA LEU A 61 -0.83 -6.21 4.91
C LEU A 61 -0.28 -5.21 5.94
N GLY A 62 -1.16 -4.45 6.57
CA GLY A 62 -0.78 -3.53 7.63
C GLY A 62 -0.01 -2.28 7.16
N ASP A 63 0.02 -2.02 5.85
CA ASP A 63 0.66 -0.88 5.24
C ASP A 63 -0.36 0.10 4.66
N ARG A 64 0.08 1.24 4.12
CA ARG A 64 -0.76 2.34 3.63
C ARG A 64 -0.39 2.73 2.19
N LYS A 65 -1.31 3.42 1.49
CA LYS A 65 -1.10 3.92 0.12
C LYS A 65 0.12 4.82 -0.04
N GLU A 66 0.53 5.50 1.03
CA GLU A 66 1.70 6.39 1.06
C GLU A 66 3.02 5.67 0.79
N SER A 67 3.11 4.35 1.02
CA SER A 67 4.30 3.57 0.68
C SER A 67 4.62 3.61 -0.81
N TYR A 68 3.62 3.88 -1.65
CA TYR A 68 3.80 4.05 -3.09
C TYR A 68 4.03 5.50 -3.53
N PHE A 69 4.21 6.45 -2.63
CA PHE A 69 4.23 7.87 -2.98
C PHE A 69 5.25 8.18 -4.08
N GLU A 70 6.54 7.87 -3.90
CA GLU A 70 7.59 8.17 -4.87
C GLU A 70 7.37 7.46 -6.20
N LEU A 71 7.05 6.16 -6.15
CA LEU A 71 6.77 5.37 -7.35
C LEU A 71 5.57 5.95 -8.11
N SER A 72 4.53 6.34 -7.41
CA SER A 72 3.32 6.90 -8.01
C SER A 72 3.60 8.22 -8.74
N GLN A 73 4.46 9.09 -8.20
CA GLN A 73 4.89 10.33 -8.85
C GLN A 73 5.64 10.07 -10.17
N ILE A 74 6.49 9.05 -10.19
CA ILE A 74 7.22 8.67 -11.41
C ILE A 74 6.25 8.15 -12.46
N LEU A 75 5.37 7.23 -12.08
CA LEU A 75 4.44 6.55 -13.00
C LEU A 75 3.35 7.49 -13.52
N ALA A 76 2.92 8.48 -12.73
CA ALA A 76 1.85 9.41 -13.07
C ALA A 76 2.18 10.35 -14.24
N LYS A 77 3.45 10.47 -14.64
CA LYS A 77 3.86 11.29 -15.78
C LYS A 77 3.17 10.84 -17.08
N GLU A 78 2.89 9.56 -17.22
CA GLU A 78 2.29 8.98 -18.45
C GLU A 78 1.03 8.16 -18.20
N ASN A 79 0.66 7.93 -16.95
CA ASN A 79 -0.41 7.02 -16.56
C ASN A 79 -1.41 7.69 -15.62
N SER A 80 -2.58 7.11 -15.48
CA SER A 80 -3.51 7.38 -14.37
C SER A 80 -3.19 6.38 -13.25
N VAL A 81 -2.72 6.85 -12.11
CA VAL A 81 -2.25 6.01 -10.99
C VAL A 81 -3.21 6.12 -9.83
N TYR A 82 -3.71 5.00 -9.36
CA TYR A 82 -4.62 4.85 -8.24
C TYR A 82 -3.91 4.06 -7.13
N SER A 83 -3.63 4.70 -6.00
CA SER A 83 -3.05 4.05 -4.82
C SER A 83 -4.11 3.89 -3.75
N PHE A 84 -4.27 2.69 -3.20
CA PHE A 84 -5.35 2.35 -2.28
C PHE A 84 -4.86 2.10 -0.87
N ASP A 85 -5.67 2.49 0.11
CA ASP A 85 -5.60 1.90 1.45
C ASP A 85 -6.52 0.67 1.50
N LEU A 86 -6.04 -0.42 2.07
CA LEU A 86 -6.85 -1.62 2.27
C LEU A 86 -7.95 -1.37 3.32
N ARG A 87 -8.96 -2.24 3.39
CA ARG A 87 -9.93 -2.24 4.49
C ARG A 87 -9.22 -2.15 5.83
N GLY A 88 -9.64 -1.24 6.69
CA GLY A 88 -9.08 -1.06 8.02
C GLY A 88 -7.70 -0.42 8.09
N MET A 89 -7.12 0.04 6.96
CA MET A 89 -5.81 0.66 6.89
C MET A 89 -5.89 2.10 6.40
N GLY A 90 -4.86 2.90 6.71
CA GLY A 90 -4.74 4.27 6.25
C GLY A 90 -5.97 5.11 6.58
N GLU A 91 -6.63 5.65 5.58
CA GLU A 91 -7.86 6.45 5.70
C GLU A 91 -9.14 5.64 5.36
N SER A 92 -9.01 4.33 5.03
CA SER A 92 -10.16 3.44 4.85
C SER A 92 -10.86 3.14 6.18
N ASP A 93 -12.17 2.90 6.12
CA ASP A 93 -12.97 2.56 7.30
C ASP A 93 -12.55 1.21 7.92
N VAL A 94 -12.85 1.05 9.20
CA VAL A 94 -12.63 -0.19 10.00
C VAL A 94 -13.92 -0.97 10.26
N SER A 95 -15.02 -0.59 9.62
CA SER A 95 -16.35 -1.13 9.84
C SER A 95 -16.66 -2.43 9.11
N PHE A 96 -15.67 -3.01 8.43
CA PHE A 96 -15.86 -4.22 7.64
C PHE A 96 -15.92 -5.48 8.51
N SER A 97 -16.77 -6.43 8.11
CA SER A 97 -16.92 -7.72 8.79
C SER A 97 -15.80 -8.71 8.48
N SER A 98 -15.08 -8.52 7.36
CA SER A 98 -13.98 -9.38 6.92
C SER A 98 -12.87 -8.60 6.23
N TYR A 99 -11.64 -9.13 6.36
CA TYR A 99 -10.41 -8.54 5.87
C TYR A 99 -9.52 -9.63 5.28
N GLY A 100 -8.98 -9.40 4.11
CA GLY A 100 -8.08 -10.38 3.51
C GLY A 100 -7.86 -10.14 2.02
N PRO A 101 -7.13 -11.05 1.37
CA PRO A 101 -6.81 -10.89 -0.04
C PRO A 101 -8.02 -10.99 -0.96
N LYS A 102 -9.00 -11.84 -0.65
CA LYS A 102 -10.23 -11.96 -1.43
C LYS A 102 -11.09 -10.70 -1.31
N GLU A 103 -11.32 -10.22 -0.11
CA GLU A 103 -12.08 -9.01 0.18
C GLU A 103 -11.47 -7.79 -0.50
N THR A 104 -10.14 -7.66 -0.43
CA THR A 104 -9.39 -6.64 -1.17
C THR A 104 -9.62 -6.78 -2.68
N ALA A 105 -9.58 -7.99 -3.21
CA ALA A 105 -9.82 -8.23 -4.63
C ALA A 105 -11.24 -7.83 -5.04
N GLU A 106 -12.25 -8.13 -4.24
CA GLU A 106 -13.64 -7.76 -4.50
C GLU A 106 -13.87 -6.25 -4.47
N ASP A 107 -13.20 -5.53 -3.58
CA ASP A 107 -13.24 -4.06 -3.55
C ASP A 107 -12.65 -3.46 -4.83
N ILE A 108 -11.50 -3.94 -5.25
CA ILE A 108 -10.84 -3.44 -6.46
C ILE A 108 -11.61 -3.83 -7.73
N LEU A 109 -12.18 -5.03 -7.80
CA LEU A 109 -13.07 -5.44 -8.89
C LEU A 109 -14.29 -4.52 -9.02
N ALA A 110 -14.92 -4.19 -7.88
CA ALA A 110 -16.04 -3.27 -7.86
C ALA A 110 -15.62 -1.87 -8.32
N PHE A 111 -14.47 -1.37 -7.86
CA PHE A 111 -13.90 -0.08 -8.28
C PHE A 111 -13.63 -0.04 -9.79
N ILE A 112 -12.97 -1.08 -10.34
CA ILE A 112 -12.67 -1.19 -11.78
C ILE A 112 -13.97 -1.13 -12.59
N LYS A 113 -15.04 -1.79 -12.13
CA LYS A 113 -16.33 -1.83 -12.80
C LYS A 113 -17.08 -0.50 -12.70
N GLU A 114 -17.17 0.09 -11.51
CA GLU A 114 -17.85 1.37 -11.28
C GLU A 114 -17.22 2.51 -12.07
N LYS A 115 -15.88 2.57 -12.09
CA LYS A 115 -15.16 3.60 -12.85
C LYS A 115 -14.98 3.26 -14.33
N ASP A 116 -15.53 2.13 -14.80
CA ASP A 116 -15.35 1.56 -16.15
C ASP A 116 -13.88 1.59 -16.61
N LEU A 117 -12.97 1.25 -15.70
CA LEU A 117 -11.54 1.26 -16.03
C LEU A 117 -11.21 0.16 -17.01
N LYS A 118 -10.49 0.54 -18.05
CA LYS A 118 -9.91 -0.35 -19.07
C LYS A 118 -8.41 -0.16 -19.10
N ASN A 119 -7.69 -1.08 -19.75
CA ASN A 119 -6.24 -0.99 -19.86
C ASN A 119 -5.59 -0.87 -18.46
N VAL A 120 -6.02 -1.75 -17.54
CA VAL A 120 -5.59 -1.77 -16.14
C VAL A 120 -4.35 -2.63 -15.98
N TYR A 121 -3.40 -2.15 -15.19
CA TYR A 121 -2.25 -2.90 -14.71
C TYR A 121 -2.22 -2.80 -13.19
N ILE A 122 -1.98 -3.92 -12.51
CA ILE A 122 -1.99 -3.95 -11.05
C ILE A 122 -0.57 -4.21 -10.54
N ILE A 123 -0.13 -3.35 -9.65
CA ILE A 123 1.11 -3.45 -8.91
C ILE A 123 0.74 -3.77 -7.47
N ALA A 124 1.10 -4.94 -6.99
CA ALA A 124 0.66 -5.42 -5.69
C ALA A 124 1.83 -5.96 -4.88
N ASN A 125 1.87 -5.59 -3.60
CA ASN A 125 2.92 -6.01 -2.68
C ASN A 125 2.40 -7.04 -1.68
N SER A 126 3.21 -8.05 -1.36
CA SER A 126 2.96 -8.97 -0.25
C SER A 126 1.62 -9.73 -0.40
N MET A 127 0.76 -9.65 0.59
CA MET A 127 -0.57 -10.28 0.63
C MET A 127 -1.46 -9.89 -0.57
N THR A 128 -1.38 -8.65 -1.03
CA THR A 128 -2.23 -8.17 -2.12
C THR A 128 -1.83 -8.71 -3.50
N ALA A 129 -0.68 -9.38 -3.61
CA ALA A 129 -0.34 -10.17 -4.79
C ALA A 129 -1.39 -11.27 -5.05
N ALA A 130 -1.89 -11.93 -4.00
CA ALA A 130 -3.00 -12.88 -4.11
C ALA A 130 -4.28 -12.19 -4.62
N SER A 131 -4.57 -10.99 -4.12
CA SER A 131 -5.69 -10.18 -4.60
C SER A 131 -5.58 -9.88 -6.10
N ALA A 132 -4.39 -9.45 -6.55
CA ALA A 132 -4.12 -9.13 -7.95
C ALA A 132 -4.32 -10.35 -8.87
N VAL A 133 -3.87 -11.53 -8.44
CA VAL A 133 -4.10 -12.80 -9.13
C VAL A 133 -5.60 -13.07 -9.28
N TYR A 134 -6.36 -12.96 -8.18
CA TYR A 134 -7.80 -13.15 -8.20
C TYR A 134 -8.51 -12.15 -9.14
N ILE A 135 -8.17 -10.87 -9.05
CA ILE A 135 -8.75 -9.82 -9.91
C ILE A 135 -8.52 -10.15 -11.39
N ARG A 136 -7.28 -10.49 -11.77
CA ARG A 136 -6.94 -10.81 -13.15
C ARG A 136 -7.69 -12.05 -13.64
N SER A 137 -7.88 -13.06 -12.79
CA SER A 137 -8.64 -14.27 -13.15
C SER A 137 -10.10 -13.96 -13.52
N LYS A 138 -10.70 -12.91 -12.94
CA LYS A 138 -12.10 -12.50 -13.14
C LYS A 138 -12.26 -11.45 -14.25
N GLU A 139 -11.28 -10.55 -14.44
CA GLU A 139 -11.39 -9.39 -15.34
C GLU A 139 -10.21 -9.31 -16.33
N LYS A 140 -9.85 -10.44 -16.92
CA LYS A 140 -8.68 -10.54 -17.84
C LYS A 140 -8.79 -9.59 -19.04
N ASN A 141 -10.01 -9.26 -19.47
CA ASN A 141 -10.24 -8.31 -20.57
C ASN A 141 -9.98 -6.85 -20.19
N ARG A 142 -9.97 -6.51 -18.90
CA ARG A 142 -9.69 -5.17 -18.38
C ARG A 142 -8.30 -5.08 -17.78
N VAL A 143 -7.84 -6.16 -17.12
CA VAL A 143 -6.54 -6.22 -16.43
C VAL A 143 -5.52 -6.89 -17.33
N HIS A 144 -4.64 -6.09 -17.93
CA HIS A 144 -3.70 -6.52 -18.98
C HIS A 144 -2.36 -7.00 -18.44
N GLY A 145 -2.00 -6.68 -17.21
CA GLY A 145 -0.76 -7.13 -16.63
C GLY A 145 -0.70 -6.99 -15.10
N LEU A 146 0.17 -7.79 -14.49
CA LEU A 146 0.46 -7.77 -13.05
C LEU A 146 1.95 -7.57 -12.82
N LEU A 147 2.30 -6.73 -11.84
CA LEU A 147 3.59 -6.77 -11.20
C LEU A 147 3.39 -7.11 -9.72
N LEU A 148 3.97 -8.21 -9.29
CA LEU A 148 3.84 -8.77 -7.95
C LEU A 148 5.17 -8.62 -7.21
N SER A 149 5.19 -7.83 -6.14
CA SER A 149 6.38 -7.52 -5.35
C SER A 149 6.35 -8.25 -4.01
N GLY A 150 7.39 -9.04 -3.67
CA GLY A 150 7.44 -9.84 -2.45
C GLY A 150 6.19 -10.70 -2.25
N PRO A 151 5.71 -11.45 -3.27
CA PRO A 151 4.32 -11.91 -3.33
C PRO A 151 4.01 -13.10 -2.44
N PHE A 152 2.90 -13.00 -1.69
CA PHE A 152 2.26 -14.13 -1.00
C PHE A 152 0.97 -14.51 -1.74
N VAL A 153 1.03 -15.49 -2.64
CA VAL A 153 -0.11 -15.92 -3.49
C VAL A 153 -0.79 -17.20 -3.01
N ARG A 154 -0.22 -17.87 -2.03
CA ARG A 154 -0.73 -19.11 -1.44
C ARG A 154 -0.62 -19.09 0.08
N ASP A 155 -1.40 -19.95 0.74
CA ASP A 155 -1.21 -20.16 2.16
C ASP A 155 0.10 -20.94 2.41
N LYS A 156 0.85 -20.54 3.42
CA LYS A 156 1.96 -21.33 3.96
C LYS A 156 1.41 -22.47 4.83
N GLU A 157 2.28 -23.42 5.19
CA GLU A 157 1.93 -24.47 6.16
C GLU A 157 1.23 -23.88 7.40
N PRO A 158 0.19 -24.55 7.90
CA PRO A 158 -0.57 -24.05 9.02
C PRO A 158 0.30 -23.82 10.26
N LEU A 159 0.29 -22.61 10.79
CA LEU A 159 0.96 -22.31 12.06
C LEU A 159 0.37 -23.16 13.20
N SER A 160 1.23 -23.64 14.08
CA SER A 160 0.79 -24.29 15.32
C SER A 160 -0.11 -23.36 16.15
N LEU A 161 -0.99 -23.94 16.98
CA LEU A 161 -1.84 -23.14 17.88
C LEU A 161 -1.03 -22.24 18.80
N GLY A 162 0.13 -22.73 19.29
CA GLY A 162 1.03 -21.92 20.12
C GLY A 162 1.61 -20.73 19.37
N MET A 163 2.03 -20.91 18.11
CA MET A 163 2.52 -19.82 17.27
C MET A 163 1.42 -18.78 16.96
N LYS A 164 0.21 -19.25 16.63
CA LYS A 164 -0.94 -18.34 16.44
C LYS A 164 -1.23 -17.52 17.70
N ALA A 165 -1.19 -18.15 18.88
CA ALA A 165 -1.40 -17.46 20.15
C ALA A 165 -0.29 -16.43 20.43
N LEU A 166 0.97 -16.77 20.13
CA LEU A 166 2.11 -15.85 20.28
C LEU A 166 1.98 -14.62 19.37
N ILE A 167 1.63 -14.81 18.10
CA ILE A 167 1.39 -13.73 17.15
C ILE A 167 0.22 -12.87 17.63
N HIS A 168 -0.88 -13.48 18.07
CA HIS A 168 -2.00 -12.73 18.63
C HIS A 168 -1.57 -11.87 19.83
N LEU A 169 -0.75 -12.41 20.73
CA LEU A 169 -0.26 -11.68 21.88
C LEU A 169 0.67 -10.53 21.48
N ALA A 170 1.58 -10.77 20.52
CA ALA A 170 2.54 -9.77 20.04
C ALA A 170 1.85 -8.55 19.42
N PHE A 171 0.74 -8.75 18.71
CA PHE A 171 0.03 -7.67 18.01
C PHE A 171 -1.31 -7.27 18.65
N ARG A 172 -1.59 -7.73 19.87
CA ARG A 172 -2.77 -7.34 20.66
C ARG A 172 -2.37 -6.42 21.80
N GLY A 173 -3.22 -5.47 22.13
CA GLY A 173 -2.98 -4.56 23.25
C GLY A 173 -2.22 -3.29 22.82
N PRO A 174 -1.86 -2.43 23.79
CA PRO A 174 -1.33 -1.09 23.53
C PRO A 174 0.05 -1.09 22.88
N TRP A 175 0.79 -2.18 22.97
CA TRP A 175 2.11 -2.33 22.32
C TRP A 175 2.01 -2.78 20.86
N GLY A 176 0.85 -3.28 20.41
CA GLY A 176 0.66 -3.81 19.06
C GLY A 176 1.13 -2.88 17.94
N PRO A 177 0.73 -1.60 17.92
CA PRO A 177 1.21 -0.64 16.93
C PRO A 177 2.73 -0.48 16.90
N SER A 178 3.38 -0.46 18.07
CA SER A 178 4.85 -0.37 18.15
C SER A 178 5.54 -1.65 17.68
N ALA A 179 4.99 -2.81 18.02
CA ALA A 179 5.50 -4.09 17.54
C ALA A 179 5.37 -4.20 16.01
N TRP A 180 4.26 -3.75 15.43
CA TRP A 180 4.08 -3.71 13.99
C TRP A 180 5.05 -2.75 13.31
N ALA A 181 5.23 -1.55 13.84
CA ALA A 181 6.19 -0.57 13.33
C ALA A 181 7.63 -1.12 13.33
N SER A 182 8.03 -1.82 14.40
CA SER A 182 9.34 -2.47 14.47
C SER A 182 9.46 -3.62 13.45
N PHE A 183 8.39 -4.38 13.23
CA PHE A 183 8.35 -5.40 12.18
C PHE A 183 8.48 -4.76 10.80
N TYR A 184 7.73 -3.68 10.52
CA TYR A 184 7.84 -2.94 9.26
C TYR A 184 9.29 -2.47 8.98
N GLU A 185 9.96 -1.92 9.99
CA GLU A 185 11.37 -1.51 9.82
C GLU A 185 12.29 -2.70 9.50
N SER A 186 12.04 -3.88 10.04
CA SER A 186 12.84 -5.08 9.78
C SER A 186 12.73 -5.60 8.34
N LEU A 187 11.72 -5.15 7.58
CA LEU A 187 11.53 -5.50 6.19
C LEU A 187 12.49 -4.77 5.22
N PHE A 188 13.33 -3.86 5.74
CA PHE A 188 14.38 -3.14 5.02
C PHE A 188 15.77 -3.50 5.56
N PRO A 189 16.25 -4.74 5.40
CA PRO A 189 17.44 -5.23 6.10
C PRO A 189 18.76 -4.63 5.59
N VAL A 190 18.82 -4.10 4.37
CA VAL A 190 20.08 -3.66 3.74
C VAL A 190 20.04 -2.19 3.35
N ASN A 191 19.05 -1.78 2.58
CA ASN A 191 18.96 -0.43 2.01
C ASN A 191 17.70 0.32 2.51
N PRO A 192 17.59 0.63 3.80
CA PRO A 192 16.43 1.33 4.32
C PRO A 192 16.32 2.73 3.69
N PRO A 193 15.11 3.18 3.34
CA PRO A 193 14.90 4.55 2.87
C PRO A 193 15.28 5.54 3.98
N LYS A 194 15.73 6.74 3.59
CA LYS A 194 16.22 7.75 4.54
C LYS A 194 15.16 8.18 5.57
N ASP A 195 13.91 8.13 5.17
CA ASP A 195 12.73 8.49 5.95
C ASP A 195 12.05 7.28 6.62
N LEU A 196 12.74 6.10 6.72
CA LEU A 196 12.15 4.88 7.29
C LEU A 196 11.54 5.11 8.68
N LYS A 197 12.21 5.91 9.53
CA LYS A 197 11.72 6.21 10.88
C LYS A 197 10.43 7.03 10.86
N ASP A 198 10.34 8.00 9.98
CA ASP A 198 9.15 8.83 9.83
C ASP A 198 7.98 7.98 9.31
N ARG A 199 8.19 7.15 8.29
CA ARG A 199 7.20 6.18 7.76
C ARG A 199 6.71 5.23 8.85
N SER A 200 7.64 4.69 9.65
CA SER A 200 7.35 3.77 10.75
C SER A 200 6.51 4.44 11.84
N GLU A 201 6.85 5.69 12.23
CA GLU A 201 6.08 6.42 13.24
C GLU A 201 4.69 6.82 12.72
N GLU A 202 4.57 7.27 11.47
CA GLU A 202 3.26 7.54 10.84
C GLU A 202 2.38 6.30 10.78
N LEU A 203 2.96 5.16 10.40
CA LEU A 203 2.25 3.88 10.39
C LEU A 203 1.79 3.50 11.80
N LYS A 204 2.66 3.61 12.78
CA LYS A 204 2.34 3.36 14.18
C LYS A 204 1.22 4.28 14.70
N MET A 205 1.23 5.56 14.31
CA MET A 205 0.18 6.50 14.69
C MET A 205 -1.17 6.10 14.08
N ASN A 206 -1.19 5.72 12.81
CA ASN A 206 -2.39 5.20 12.15
C ASN A 206 -2.91 3.94 12.86
N LEU A 207 -2.03 3.00 13.19
CA LEU A 207 -2.40 1.74 13.84
C LEU A 207 -2.89 1.89 15.30
N LYS A 208 -2.66 3.04 15.95
CA LYS A 208 -3.24 3.36 17.26
C LYS A 208 -4.73 3.69 17.20
N GLU A 209 -5.25 4.03 16.03
CA GLU A 209 -6.67 4.28 15.87
C GLU A 209 -7.48 3.01 16.15
N GLU A 210 -8.68 3.18 16.73
CA GLU A 210 -9.53 2.06 17.12
C GLU A 210 -9.87 1.16 15.92
N GLY A 211 -9.78 -0.16 16.12
CA GLY A 211 -10.12 -1.16 15.11
C GLY A 211 -8.96 -1.54 14.18
N ARG A 212 -7.97 -0.68 13.91
CA ARG A 212 -6.95 -0.94 12.90
C ARG A 212 -6.05 -2.14 13.22
N MET A 213 -5.58 -2.28 14.46
CA MET A 213 -4.81 -3.47 14.86
C MET A 213 -5.64 -4.75 14.85
N ALA A 214 -6.96 -4.66 14.99
CA ALA A 214 -7.84 -5.80 14.80
C ALA A 214 -7.91 -6.20 13.31
N ALA A 215 -8.00 -5.22 12.40
CA ALA A 215 -7.94 -5.45 10.96
C ALA A 215 -6.61 -6.09 10.53
N VAL A 216 -5.48 -5.58 11.02
CA VAL A 216 -4.14 -6.18 10.76
C VAL A 216 -4.13 -7.66 11.17
N ARG A 217 -4.56 -7.99 12.40
CA ARG A 217 -4.62 -9.38 12.87
C ARG A 217 -5.55 -10.24 12.02
N SER A 218 -6.71 -9.70 11.61
CA SER A 218 -7.62 -10.41 10.71
C SER A 218 -6.96 -10.75 9.39
N MET A 219 -6.26 -9.80 8.76
CA MET A 219 -5.53 -10.02 7.50
C MET A 219 -4.41 -11.06 7.66
N MET A 220 -3.68 -11.04 8.79
CA MET A 220 -2.59 -11.99 9.06
C MET A 220 -3.06 -13.46 9.02
N PHE A 221 -4.30 -13.71 9.44
CA PHE A 221 -4.87 -15.07 9.51
C PHE A 221 -5.87 -15.33 8.39
N ALA A 222 -6.09 -14.39 7.48
CA ALA A 222 -6.96 -14.59 6.33
C ALA A 222 -6.36 -15.60 5.36
N SER A 223 -7.19 -16.58 4.95
CA SER A 223 -6.77 -17.56 3.96
C SER A 223 -6.64 -16.95 2.56
N LYS A 224 -5.66 -17.43 1.83
CA LYS A 224 -5.44 -17.10 0.41
C LYS A 224 -6.02 -18.16 -0.53
N ASN A 225 -6.65 -19.19 0.00
CA ASN A 225 -7.07 -20.38 -0.76
C ASN A 225 -7.87 -20.02 -2.03
N GLU A 226 -8.85 -19.13 -1.94
CA GLU A 226 -9.64 -18.75 -3.12
C GLU A 226 -8.80 -18.01 -4.18
N CYS A 227 -7.80 -17.23 -3.76
CA CYS A 227 -6.86 -16.55 -4.66
C CYS A 227 -5.84 -17.54 -5.24
N GLU A 228 -5.39 -18.52 -4.45
CA GLU A 228 -4.50 -19.59 -4.90
C GLU A 228 -5.17 -20.45 -6.00
N LEU A 229 -6.43 -20.82 -5.81
CA LEU A 229 -7.22 -21.52 -6.81
C LEU A 229 -7.39 -20.75 -8.12
N ALA A 230 -7.21 -19.43 -8.10
CA ALA A 230 -7.28 -18.57 -9.27
C ALA A 230 -5.96 -18.48 -10.06
N LEU A 231 -4.82 -18.96 -9.51
CA LEU A 231 -3.51 -18.90 -10.17
C LEU A 231 -3.53 -19.41 -11.62
N PRO A 232 -4.10 -20.62 -11.92
CA PRO A 232 -4.11 -21.13 -13.29
C PRO A 232 -4.88 -20.27 -14.30
N LEU A 233 -5.71 -19.34 -13.83
CA LEU A 233 -6.51 -18.45 -14.67
C LEU A 233 -5.87 -17.07 -14.86
N ALA A 234 -4.87 -16.70 -14.06
CA ALA A 234 -4.27 -15.38 -14.04
C ALA A 234 -2.98 -15.25 -14.86
N PHE A 235 -2.63 -16.28 -15.63
CA PHE A 235 -1.37 -16.40 -16.37
C PHE A 235 -1.15 -15.33 -17.44
N GLY A 236 0.11 -15.18 -17.87
CA GLY A 236 0.53 -14.43 -19.06
C GLY A 236 1.40 -13.21 -18.72
N ASN A 237 0.92 -11.98 -18.92
CA ASN A 237 1.70 -10.78 -18.70
C ASN A 237 1.88 -10.49 -17.21
N VAL A 238 2.80 -11.21 -16.57
CA VAL A 238 3.11 -11.12 -15.14
C VAL A 238 4.61 -10.92 -14.94
N ILE A 239 4.98 -10.01 -14.07
CA ILE A 239 6.35 -9.80 -13.58
C ILE A 239 6.33 -10.03 -12.08
N VAL A 240 7.17 -10.93 -11.60
CA VAL A 240 7.42 -11.13 -10.17
C VAL A 240 8.70 -10.40 -9.80
N VAL A 241 8.62 -9.48 -8.87
CA VAL A 241 9.77 -8.76 -8.29
C VAL A 241 10.01 -9.29 -6.89
N MET A 242 11.26 -9.61 -6.57
CA MET A 242 11.63 -10.14 -5.26
C MET A 242 12.95 -9.54 -4.81
N GLY A 243 13.00 -9.04 -3.57
CA GLY A 243 14.26 -8.70 -2.92
C GLY A 243 15.03 -9.95 -2.53
N SER A 244 16.34 -10.01 -2.82
CA SER A 244 17.15 -11.18 -2.48
C SER A 244 17.36 -11.35 -0.98
N LYS A 245 17.10 -10.29 -0.21
CA LYS A 245 17.22 -10.24 1.26
C LYS A 245 15.86 -10.07 1.95
N ASP A 246 14.77 -10.39 1.25
CA ASP A 246 13.43 -10.33 1.82
C ASP A 246 13.32 -11.28 3.02
N PRO A 247 13.15 -10.76 4.26
CA PRO A 247 13.17 -11.58 5.48
C PRO A 247 11.91 -12.44 5.66
N ASP A 248 10.88 -12.20 4.88
CA ASP A 248 9.62 -12.96 4.94
C ASP A 248 9.69 -14.30 4.20
N PHE A 249 10.80 -14.58 3.49
CA PHE A 249 10.99 -15.79 2.71
C PHE A 249 12.31 -16.49 3.07
N ASP A 250 12.26 -17.80 3.30
CA ASP A 250 13.45 -18.62 3.51
C ASP A 250 14.30 -18.72 2.24
N SER A 251 13.66 -18.75 1.08
CA SER A 251 14.29 -18.85 -0.25
C SER A 251 13.58 -17.89 -1.21
N PRO A 252 13.85 -16.57 -1.14
CA PRO A 252 13.14 -15.55 -1.94
C PRO A 252 13.16 -15.85 -3.45
N LYS A 253 14.32 -16.24 -3.97
CA LYS A 253 14.49 -16.55 -5.40
C LYS A 253 13.65 -17.74 -5.85
N GLU A 254 13.66 -18.81 -5.09
CA GLU A 254 12.91 -20.05 -5.42
C GLU A 254 11.40 -19.79 -5.40
N GLU A 255 10.91 -19.01 -4.43
CA GLU A 255 9.51 -18.64 -4.36
C GLU A 255 9.12 -17.75 -5.55
N ALA A 256 9.95 -16.77 -5.90
CA ALA A 256 9.71 -15.91 -7.07
C ALA A 256 9.65 -16.71 -8.37
N GLU A 257 10.58 -17.65 -8.57
CA GLU A 257 10.64 -18.55 -9.72
C GLU A 257 9.40 -19.45 -9.78
N TRP A 258 9.00 -20.03 -8.66
CA TRP A 258 7.79 -20.85 -8.58
C TRP A 258 6.53 -20.08 -8.98
N ILE A 259 6.36 -18.86 -8.46
CA ILE A 259 5.21 -18.01 -8.79
C ILE A 259 5.23 -17.63 -10.27
N ALA A 260 6.38 -17.18 -10.76
CA ALA A 260 6.51 -16.78 -12.16
C ALA A 260 6.24 -17.95 -13.12
N ASN A 261 6.76 -19.14 -12.84
CA ASN A 261 6.50 -20.35 -13.64
C ASN A 261 5.00 -20.69 -13.64
N THR A 262 4.35 -20.65 -12.46
CA THR A 262 2.92 -20.94 -12.32
C THR A 262 2.07 -19.95 -13.13
N LEU A 263 2.46 -18.68 -13.17
CA LEU A 263 1.75 -17.60 -13.87
C LEU A 263 2.24 -17.38 -15.31
N MET A 264 3.19 -18.17 -15.81
CA MET A 264 3.85 -18.00 -17.12
C MET A 264 4.41 -16.57 -17.27
N GLY A 265 4.98 -16.06 -16.20
CA GLY A 265 5.53 -14.71 -16.08
C GLY A 265 7.06 -14.68 -16.18
N SER A 266 7.66 -13.59 -15.69
CA SER A 266 9.10 -13.39 -15.59
C SER A 266 9.48 -12.93 -14.19
N VAL A 267 10.74 -13.21 -13.79
CA VAL A 267 11.30 -12.83 -12.48
C VAL A 267 12.26 -11.66 -12.63
N LYS A 268 12.26 -10.78 -11.65
CA LYS A 268 13.23 -9.72 -11.42
C LYS A 268 13.72 -9.82 -9.98
N ILE A 269 14.96 -10.22 -9.79
CA ILE A 269 15.59 -10.22 -8.47
C ILE A 269 16.25 -8.85 -8.25
N TYR A 270 15.95 -8.24 -7.11
CA TYR A 270 16.58 -7.04 -6.63
C TYR A 270 17.62 -7.45 -5.59
N GLU A 271 18.86 -7.49 -6.05
CA GLU A 271 19.98 -7.81 -5.17
C GLU A 271 20.06 -6.78 -4.04
N ASP A 272 20.29 -7.26 -2.83
CA ASP A 272 20.38 -6.45 -1.62
C ASP A 272 19.12 -5.62 -1.26
N ALA A 273 17.96 -5.91 -1.86
CA ALA A 273 16.68 -5.36 -1.42
C ALA A 273 15.94 -6.31 -0.47
N GLY A 274 15.12 -5.72 0.40
CA GLY A 274 14.21 -6.42 1.31
C GLY A 274 12.82 -6.62 0.69
N HIS A 275 11.79 -6.47 1.52
CA HIS A 275 10.39 -6.74 1.16
C HIS A 275 9.74 -5.64 0.30
N TYR A 276 10.37 -4.45 0.22
CA TYR A 276 9.83 -3.27 -0.45
C TYR A 276 10.73 -2.73 -1.57
N PRO A 277 11.05 -3.51 -2.62
CA PRO A 277 11.92 -3.05 -3.71
C PRO A 277 11.45 -1.74 -4.35
N PHE A 278 10.13 -1.47 -4.36
CA PHE A 278 9.55 -0.25 -4.93
C PHE A 278 9.77 1.01 -4.05
N VAL A 279 10.07 0.83 -2.76
CA VAL A 279 10.47 1.90 -1.84
C VAL A 279 11.98 2.10 -1.88
N GLU A 280 12.74 1.00 -1.95
CA GLU A 280 14.19 1.01 -1.93
C GLU A 280 14.80 1.55 -3.23
N ASP A 281 14.22 1.22 -4.38
CA ASP A 281 14.62 1.74 -5.71
C ASP A 281 13.40 2.01 -6.61
N PRO A 282 12.65 3.08 -6.36
CA PRO A 282 11.44 3.41 -7.13
C PRO A 282 11.73 3.67 -8.61
N SER A 283 12.94 4.15 -8.95
CA SER A 283 13.32 4.43 -10.34
C SER A 283 13.49 3.16 -11.15
N ARG A 284 14.25 2.19 -10.66
CA ARG A 284 14.40 0.87 -11.26
C ARG A 284 13.07 0.14 -11.31
N PHE A 285 12.31 0.19 -10.21
CA PHE A 285 11.01 -0.46 -10.14
C PHE A 285 10.02 0.10 -11.17
N SER A 286 10.01 1.42 -11.38
CA SER A 286 9.17 2.04 -12.42
C SER A 286 9.53 1.56 -13.82
N SER A 287 10.81 1.33 -14.09
CA SER A 287 11.27 0.76 -15.37
C SER A 287 10.78 -0.68 -15.56
N ASP A 288 10.79 -1.49 -14.52
CA ASP A 288 10.23 -2.85 -14.56
C ASP A 288 8.70 -2.84 -14.73
N VAL A 289 7.99 -1.90 -14.11
CA VAL A 289 6.54 -1.70 -14.34
C VAL A 289 6.26 -1.40 -15.82
N GLN A 290 7.10 -0.61 -16.49
CA GLN A 290 6.92 -0.26 -17.89
C GLN A 290 7.03 -1.47 -18.83
N LEU A 291 7.76 -2.51 -18.45
CA LEU A 291 7.84 -3.75 -19.24
C LEU A 291 6.49 -4.44 -19.44
N LEU A 292 5.50 -4.18 -18.56
CA LEU A 292 4.16 -4.76 -18.69
C LEU A 292 3.43 -4.35 -19.97
N TRP A 293 3.74 -3.20 -20.55
CA TRP A 293 3.12 -2.72 -21.80
C TRP A 293 4.10 -2.60 -22.98
N GLN A 294 5.37 -2.90 -22.75
CA GLN A 294 6.37 -2.95 -23.82
C GLN A 294 6.46 -4.34 -24.49
N LYS A 295 5.95 -5.38 -23.82
CA LYS A 295 5.86 -6.71 -24.43
C LYS A 295 4.76 -6.69 -25.50
N LYS A 296 5.20 -6.68 -26.76
CA LYS A 296 4.35 -6.94 -27.92
C LYS A 296 4.17 -8.44 -28.12
#